data_1225b3fa0b833560e80dcff2e47a8638
#
_entry.id   1225b3fa0b833560e80dcff2e47a8638
#
_cell.length_a   1.000
_cell.length_b   1.000
_cell.length_c   1.000
_cell.angle_alpha   90.00
_cell.angle_beta   90.00
_cell.angle_gamma   90.00
#
_symmetry.space_group_name_H-M   'P 1'
#
loop_
_entity.id
_entity.type
_entity.pdbx_description
1 polymer ?
#
loop_
_entity_poly.entity_id
_entity_poly.type
_entity_poly.pdbx_seq_one_letter_code
_entity_poly.pdbx_strand_id
1 'polypeptide(L)'
;TSQEMNYNQFDVLRAFQNAILPHQMIDFKIPGFSYPPNGGFPSTAIPEVQYALFDMVMLDNAKAHLSKNVRNKALNIINCTLNYGSVATPETRGIIERFFGTLETKGFHRLPMTTDSHINGIKRRNPEYKAVKYDVTYDDILEVLEQLIVQYNNSPHESLYNNTPLQEMERKIKEYGMVPTIASERKIKEVKKLMYHTVTRRVCGGSKNGKRPYISFMNAQYRNDLLASSNIYLGKEITLLINPDDVSTVEAFTADGTALGTLRANGERGQKSHSLKSRQAINQYAKQNRLDNQTISTPITAYEQELERRAPYSKRDRTKADILRREEGKQTLAEQHKQYQKEPDPAIDTDQKTNIEKTMLSAEDVKHMSAEDMWKYIKGVN
;
A
#
# COMPACT_ATOMS: atom_id res chain seq x y z
N THR A 1 16.56 12.26 7.27
CA THR A 1 16.62 10.96 7.96
C THR A 1 15.23 10.39 8.13
N SER A 2 15.01 9.14 7.86
CA SER A 2 13.92 8.20 8.18
C SER A 2 12.42 8.61 8.24
N GLN A 3 12.01 9.87 8.17
CA GLN A 3 10.59 10.24 8.24
C GLN A 3 9.76 9.84 7.01
N GLU A 4 10.37 9.57 5.88
CA GLU A 4 9.67 9.24 4.63
C GLU A 4 9.25 7.77 4.53
N MET A 5 9.79 6.88 5.37
CA MET A 5 9.46 5.45 5.43
C MET A 5 8.48 5.10 6.57
N ASN A 6 8.16 6.03 7.46
CA ASN A 6 7.24 5.78 8.54
C ASN A 6 5.78 5.83 8.05
N TYR A 7 4.98 4.88 8.50
CA TYR A 7 3.54 4.89 8.26
C TYR A 7 2.89 6.12 8.94
N ASN A 8 1.77 6.56 8.40
CA ASN A 8 1.05 7.74 8.87
C ASN A 8 -0.46 7.44 9.03
N GLN A 9 -1.23 8.46 9.40
CA GLN A 9 -2.67 8.34 9.61
C GLN A 9 -3.45 7.76 8.41
N PHE A 10 -2.99 7.98 7.17
CA PHE A 10 -3.67 7.46 5.98
C PHE A 10 -3.41 5.97 5.82
N ASP A 11 -2.23 5.50 6.21
CA ASP A 11 -1.90 4.07 6.20
C ASP A 11 -2.75 3.29 7.22
N VAL A 12 -3.04 3.90 8.39
CA VAL A 12 -3.97 3.33 9.40
C VAL A 12 -5.39 3.27 8.84
N LEU A 13 -5.87 4.35 8.20
CA LEU A 13 -7.19 4.37 7.58
C LEU A 13 -7.31 3.39 6.41
N ARG A 14 -6.22 3.16 5.67
CA ARG A 14 -6.15 2.12 4.64
C ARG A 14 -6.29 0.72 5.24
N ALA A 15 -5.62 0.45 6.36
CA ALA A 15 -5.77 -0.82 7.07
C ALA A 15 -7.24 -1.05 7.49
N PHE A 16 -7.92 -0.02 8.01
CA PHE A 16 -9.35 -0.10 8.33
C PHE A 16 -10.21 -0.33 7.09
N GLN A 17 -9.92 0.36 6.01
CA GLN A 17 -10.62 0.19 4.74
C GLN A 17 -10.49 -1.24 4.23
N ASN A 18 -9.26 -1.79 4.21
CA ASN A 18 -8.98 -3.14 3.75
C ASN A 18 -9.59 -4.21 4.67
N ALA A 19 -9.74 -3.91 5.97
CA ALA A 19 -10.40 -4.83 6.90
C ALA A 19 -11.92 -4.93 6.67
N ILE A 20 -12.54 -3.91 6.10
CA ILE A 20 -14.01 -3.85 5.87
C ILE A 20 -14.36 -4.27 4.44
N LEU A 21 -13.58 -3.80 3.45
CA LEU A 21 -13.85 -4.14 2.05
C LEU A 21 -13.42 -5.58 1.76
N PRO A 22 -14.14 -6.29 0.88
CA PRO A 22 -13.71 -7.62 0.47
C PRO A 22 -12.29 -7.62 -0.05
N HIS A 23 -11.52 -8.61 0.38
CA HIS A 23 -10.15 -8.78 -0.06
C HIS A 23 -10.08 -8.95 -1.57
N GLN A 24 -9.14 -8.26 -2.19
CA GLN A 24 -8.88 -8.37 -3.62
C GLN A 24 -7.72 -9.33 -3.84
N MET A 25 -8.02 -10.49 -4.41
CA MET A 25 -7.03 -11.50 -4.73
C MET A 25 -6.06 -10.98 -5.78
N ILE A 26 -4.77 -11.27 -5.59
CA ILE A 26 -3.72 -10.92 -6.55
C ILE A 26 -3.39 -12.12 -7.44
N ASP A 27 -2.86 -11.85 -8.63
CA ASP A 27 -2.34 -12.91 -9.50
C ASP A 27 -0.90 -13.23 -9.08
N PHE A 28 -0.69 -14.41 -8.52
CA PHE A 28 0.65 -14.86 -8.13
C PHE A 28 1.52 -15.11 -9.35
N LYS A 29 2.69 -14.48 -9.35
CA LYS A 29 3.76 -14.70 -10.35
C LYS A 29 4.81 -15.70 -9.83
N ILE A 30 4.90 -15.87 -8.51
CA ILE A 30 5.82 -16.81 -7.87
C ILE A 30 5.28 -18.22 -8.06
N PRO A 31 6.06 -19.14 -8.69
CA PRO A 31 5.64 -20.52 -8.87
C PRO A 31 5.33 -21.22 -7.54
N GLY A 32 4.25 -22.00 -7.51
CA GLY A 32 3.82 -22.74 -6.33
C GLY A 32 2.97 -21.96 -5.33
N PHE A 33 2.79 -20.65 -5.53
CA PHE A 33 1.83 -19.88 -4.75
C PHE A 33 0.44 -19.97 -5.37
N SER A 34 -0.56 -20.19 -4.53
CA SER A 34 -1.95 -20.31 -4.96
C SER A 34 -2.91 -20.08 -3.81
N TYR A 35 -4.14 -19.71 -4.14
CA TYR A 35 -5.21 -19.64 -3.16
C TYR A 35 -5.85 -21.03 -2.98
N PRO A 36 -6.24 -21.38 -1.75
CA PRO A 36 -7.10 -22.53 -1.52
C PRO A 36 -8.51 -22.28 -2.12
N PRO A 37 -9.34 -23.31 -2.28
CA PRO A 37 -10.68 -23.17 -2.86
C PRO A 37 -11.58 -22.14 -2.16
N ASN A 38 -11.36 -21.89 -0.87
CA ASN A 38 -12.10 -20.87 -0.09
C ASN A 38 -11.52 -19.46 -0.24
N GLY A 39 -10.48 -19.23 -1.05
CA GLY A 39 -9.84 -17.93 -1.26
C GLY A 39 -8.92 -17.46 -0.12
N GLY A 40 -8.92 -18.13 1.03
CA GLY A 40 -7.93 -17.92 2.11
C GLY A 40 -8.12 -16.70 3.01
N PHE A 41 -9.12 -15.84 2.75
CA PHE A 41 -9.44 -14.67 3.56
C PHE A 41 -10.87 -14.74 4.10
N PRO A 42 -11.18 -14.09 5.25
CA PRO A 42 -12.52 -14.12 5.80
C PRO A 42 -13.61 -13.68 4.80
N SER A 43 -13.39 -12.58 4.09
CA SER A 43 -14.38 -12.04 3.14
C SER A 43 -14.58 -12.89 1.89
N THR A 44 -13.64 -13.79 1.56
CA THR A 44 -13.77 -14.73 0.44
C THR A 44 -14.29 -16.09 0.90
N ALA A 45 -13.91 -16.53 2.10
CA ALA A 45 -14.25 -17.84 2.65
C ALA A 45 -15.64 -17.87 3.31
N ILE A 46 -16.08 -16.75 3.89
CA ILE A 46 -17.29 -16.64 4.71
C ILE A 46 -18.14 -15.48 4.16
N PRO A 47 -19.16 -15.75 3.32
CA PRO A 47 -19.97 -14.71 2.70
C PRO A 47 -20.64 -13.76 3.70
N GLU A 48 -20.98 -14.25 4.90
CA GLU A 48 -21.66 -13.52 5.96
C GLU A 48 -20.79 -12.37 6.55
N VAL A 49 -19.49 -12.36 6.30
CA VAL A 49 -18.60 -11.29 6.79
C VAL A 49 -18.15 -10.32 5.71
N GLN A 50 -18.65 -10.44 4.50
CA GLN A 50 -18.37 -9.44 3.48
C GLN A 50 -18.91 -8.07 3.92
N TYR A 51 -18.06 -7.05 3.87
CA TYR A 51 -18.34 -5.70 4.34
C TYR A 51 -18.69 -5.62 5.83
N ALA A 52 -18.23 -6.57 6.64
CA ALA A 52 -18.41 -6.54 8.08
C ALA A 52 -17.72 -5.35 8.72
N LEU A 53 -18.44 -4.65 9.59
CA LEU A 53 -17.89 -3.61 10.45
C LEU A 53 -17.41 -4.25 11.75
N PHE A 54 -16.36 -3.71 12.32
CA PHE A 54 -15.88 -4.11 13.64
C PHE A 54 -16.34 -3.11 14.69
N ASP A 55 -16.78 -3.62 15.85
CA ASP A 55 -17.28 -2.80 16.95
C ASP A 55 -16.16 -2.13 17.74
N MET A 56 -14.98 -2.78 17.78
CA MET A 56 -13.82 -2.31 18.50
C MET A 56 -12.53 -2.62 17.75
N VAL A 57 -11.59 -1.67 17.79
CA VAL A 57 -10.21 -1.85 17.33
C VAL A 57 -9.24 -1.55 18.44
N MET A 58 -8.31 -2.47 18.66
CA MET A 58 -7.19 -2.26 19.56
C MET A 58 -6.00 -1.68 18.79
N LEU A 59 -5.51 -0.54 19.22
CA LEU A 59 -4.38 0.17 18.63
C LEU A 59 -3.30 0.41 19.69
N ASP A 60 -2.07 0.59 19.24
CA ASP A 60 -1.01 1.11 20.12
C ASP A 60 -1.07 2.64 20.23
N ASN A 61 -0.22 3.21 21.07
CA ASN A 61 -0.17 4.65 21.30
C ASN A 61 0.71 5.41 20.29
N ALA A 62 0.94 4.84 19.09
CA ALA A 62 1.69 5.53 18.05
C ALA A 62 0.98 6.79 17.57
N LYS A 63 1.75 7.83 17.23
CA LYS A 63 1.20 9.14 16.81
C LYS A 63 0.20 9.06 15.65
N ALA A 64 0.41 8.14 14.73
CA ALA A 64 -0.51 7.93 13.60
C ALA A 64 -1.88 7.45 14.05
N HIS A 65 -1.93 6.54 15.03
CA HIS A 65 -3.16 6.00 15.61
C HIS A 65 -3.91 7.03 16.45
N LEU A 66 -3.20 7.90 17.15
CA LEU A 66 -3.77 8.95 18.00
C LEU A 66 -4.27 10.16 17.21
N SER A 67 -4.12 10.19 15.88
CA SER A 67 -4.52 11.34 15.07
C SER A 67 -6.02 11.60 15.16
N LYS A 68 -6.42 12.90 15.21
CA LYS A 68 -7.83 13.30 15.21
C LYS A 68 -8.58 12.75 14.00
N ASN A 69 -7.93 12.65 12.85
CA ASN A 69 -8.53 12.15 11.61
C ASN A 69 -8.89 10.66 11.73
N VAL A 70 -8.00 9.82 12.28
CA VAL A 70 -8.28 8.40 12.52
C VAL A 70 -9.43 8.24 13.50
N ARG A 71 -9.38 8.95 14.63
CA ARG A 71 -10.43 8.90 15.66
C ARG A 71 -11.79 9.31 15.11
N ASN A 72 -11.86 10.44 14.43
CA ASN A 72 -13.12 10.94 13.88
C ASN A 72 -13.72 9.98 12.86
N LYS A 73 -12.90 9.40 12.00
CA LYS A 73 -13.40 8.48 10.97
C LYS A 73 -13.77 7.11 11.54
N ALA A 74 -13.02 6.61 12.51
CA ALA A 74 -13.39 5.39 13.22
C ALA A 74 -14.75 5.55 13.91
N LEU A 75 -14.97 6.65 14.64
CA LEU A 75 -16.22 6.91 15.35
C LEU A 75 -17.39 7.24 14.42
N ASN A 76 -17.19 8.12 13.44
CA ASN A 76 -18.32 8.67 12.66
C ASN A 76 -18.61 7.86 11.38
N ILE A 77 -17.61 7.22 10.77
CA ILE A 77 -17.79 6.46 9.53
C ILE A 77 -17.93 4.97 9.85
N ILE A 78 -16.99 4.37 10.59
CA ILE A 78 -17.03 2.94 10.89
C ILE A 78 -18.00 2.66 12.03
N ASN A 79 -18.16 3.61 12.97
CA ASN A 79 -18.92 3.48 14.22
C ASN A 79 -18.29 2.45 15.17
N CYS A 80 -16.95 2.44 15.26
CA CYS A 80 -16.21 1.53 16.13
C CYS A 80 -15.58 2.26 17.32
N THR A 81 -15.41 1.54 18.41
CA THR A 81 -14.67 2.00 19.58
C THR A 81 -13.17 1.78 19.38
N LEU A 82 -12.36 2.80 19.71
CA LEU A 82 -10.90 2.68 19.69
C LEU A 82 -10.39 2.41 21.09
N ASN A 83 -9.71 1.27 21.27
CA ASN A 83 -9.05 0.89 22.50
C ASN A 83 -7.53 0.98 22.32
N TYR A 84 -6.90 1.92 22.99
CA TYR A 84 -5.45 2.11 22.91
C TYR A 84 -4.66 1.25 23.90
N GLY A 85 -5.36 0.54 24.80
CA GLY A 85 -4.74 -0.24 25.85
C GLY A 85 -4.00 0.60 26.89
N SER A 86 -3.45 -0.06 27.88
CA SER A 86 -2.58 0.59 28.86
C SER A 86 -1.20 0.82 28.26
N VAL A 87 -0.54 1.91 28.65
CA VAL A 87 0.84 2.17 28.25
C VAL A 87 1.76 1.10 28.87
N ALA A 88 2.64 0.52 28.06
CA ALA A 88 3.63 -0.47 28.48
C ALA A 88 3.08 -1.80 29.06
N THR A 89 1.91 -2.25 28.60
CA THR A 89 1.36 -3.59 28.93
C THR A 89 1.30 -4.46 27.66
N PRO A 90 2.41 -5.09 27.23
CA PRO A 90 2.45 -5.93 26.02
C PRO A 90 1.55 -7.16 26.12
N GLU A 91 1.30 -7.68 27.31
CA GLU A 91 0.52 -8.90 27.56
C GLU A 91 -0.90 -8.86 26.97
N THR A 92 -1.48 -7.67 26.85
CA THR A 92 -2.82 -7.49 26.26
C THR A 92 -2.85 -7.64 24.73
N ARG A 93 -1.68 -7.76 24.07
CA ARG A 93 -1.51 -7.84 22.61
C ARG A 93 -0.91 -9.15 22.12
N GLY A 94 -0.81 -10.15 22.99
CA GLY A 94 -0.14 -11.41 22.70
C GLY A 94 -0.64 -12.14 21.44
N ILE A 95 -1.89 -11.92 21.01
CA ILE A 95 -2.42 -12.55 19.79
C ILE A 95 -1.76 -11.95 18.54
N ILE A 96 -1.73 -10.62 18.41
CA ILE A 96 -1.14 -9.95 17.26
C ILE A 96 0.38 -10.09 17.24
N GLU A 97 1.04 -10.08 18.40
CA GLU A 97 2.47 -10.32 18.52
C GLU A 97 2.85 -11.73 18.07
N ARG A 98 2.08 -12.75 18.48
CA ARG A 98 2.27 -14.15 17.99
C ARG A 98 2.02 -14.26 16.49
N PHE A 99 1.02 -13.56 15.96
CA PHE A 99 0.77 -13.53 14.53
C PHE A 99 1.99 -12.96 13.77
N PHE A 100 2.51 -11.80 14.17
CA PHE A 100 3.70 -11.23 13.56
C PHE A 100 4.93 -12.12 13.75
N GLY A 101 5.14 -12.70 14.93
CA GLY A 101 6.20 -13.67 15.17
C GLY A 101 6.09 -14.90 14.24
N THR A 102 4.88 -15.35 13.94
CA THR A 102 4.64 -16.43 12.98
C THR A 102 5.00 -16.02 11.54
N LEU A 103 4.58 -14.84 11.10
CA LEU A 103 4.94 -14.30 9.78
C LEU A 103 6.45 -14.13 9.63
N GLU A 104 7.12 -13.63 10.68
CA GLU A 104 8.56 -13.46 10.70
C GLU A 104 9.28 -14.80 10.62
N THR A 105 8.98 -15.74 11.48
CA THR A 105 9.69 -17.01 11.59
C THR A 105 9.39 -17.97 10.44
N LYS A 106 8.14 -18.05 9.99
CA LYS A 106 7.74 -18.95 8.89
C LYS A 106 8.01 -18.36 7.50
N GLY A 107 8.10 -17.04 7.38
CA GLY A 107 8.22 -16.37 6.08
C GLY A 107 9.42 -15.44 5.98
N PHE A 108 9.32 -14.26 6.59
CA PHE A 108 10.26 -13.17 6.33
C PHE A 108 11.71 -13.50 6.70
N HIS A 109 11.96 -14.25 7.81
CA HIS A 109 13.31 -14.68 8.17
C HIS A 109 13.94 -15.66 7.16
N ARG A 110 13.14 -16.28 6.32
CA ARG A 110 13.62 -17.16 5.26
C ARG A 110 14.01 -16.41 3.99
N LEU A 111 13.60 -15.15 3.86
CA LEU A 111 14.01 -14.34 2.72
C LEU A 111 15.50 -13.96 2.84
N PRO A 112 16.25 -14.02 1.73
CA PRO A 112 17.70 -13.79 1.76
C PRO A 112 18.09 -12.37 2.18
N MET A 113 17.17 -11.42 2.16
CA MET A 113 17.38 -10.00 2.46
C MET A 113 17.06 -9.59 3.90
N THR A 114 16.65 -10.50 4.77
CA THR A 114 16.29 -10.17 6.15
C THR A 114 17.52 -10.00 7.04
N THR A 115 17.42 -9.03 7.95
CA THR A 115 18.40 -8.79 9.02
C THR A 115 18.09 -9.70 10.17
N ASP A 116 18.52 -10.88 10.22
CA ASP A 116 18.26 -11.92 11.19
C ASP A 116 17.86 -11.48 12.61
N SER A 117 16.79 -12.09 13.13
CA SER A 117 16.58 -12.26 14.54
C SER A 117 16.96 -13.71 14.89
N HIS A 118 18.09 -13.84 15.36
CA HIS A 118 18.65 -14.77 16.29
C HIS A 118 17.89 -16.05 16.68
N ILE A 119 18.24 -17.20 16.09
CA ILE A 119 18.14 -18.46 16.80
C ILE A 119 19.51 -19.15 16.97
N ASN A 120 20.53 -18.88 16.16
CA ASN A 120 21.84 -19.53 16.24
C ASN A 120 23.05 -18.63 15.93
N GLY A 121 23.02 -17.34 16.27
CA GLY A 121 24.24 -16.51 16.35
C GLY A 121 24.94 -16.17 15.03
N ILE A 122 24.44 -16.56 13.88
CA ILE A 122 25.03 -16.20 12.59
C ILE A 122 24.35 -14.95 12.06
N LYS A 123 24.95 -13.79 12.36
CA LYS A 123 24.52 -12.52 11.75
C LYS A 123 24.60 -12.64 10.23
N ARG A 124 23.46 -12.58 9.57
CA ARG A 124 23.40 -12.47 8.10
C ARG A 124 24.01 -11.14 7.69
N ARG A 125 25.23 -11.17 7.13
CA ARG A 125 25.92 -9.97 6.66
C ARG A 125 25.28 -9.48 5.36
N ASN A 126 25.13 -8.15 5.24
CA ASN A 126 24.71 -7.44 4.04
C ASN A 126 23.35 -7.87 3.43
N PRO A 127 22.19 -7.68 4.13
CA PRO A 127 20.89 -7.98 3.57
C PRO A 127 20.58 -7.18 2.30
N GLU A 128 21.15 -5.97 2.18
CA GLU A 128 21.01 -5.09 1.01
C GLU A 128 21.67 -5.68 -0.24
N TYR A 129 22.87 -6.22 -0.09
CA TYR A 129 23.58 -6.90 -1.18
C TYR A 129 22.80 -8.13 -1.65
N LYS A 130 22.26 -8.91 -0.72
CA LYS A 130 21.45 -10.08 -1.04
C LYS A 130 20.14 -9.71 -1.75
N ALA A 131 19.47 -8.65 -1.33
CA ALA A 131 18.27 -8.16 -2.03
C ALA A 131 18.56 -7.80 -3.49
N VAL A 132 19.70 -7.19 -3.76
CA VAL A 132 20.14 -6.86 -5.12
C VAL A 132 20.56 -8.14 -5.88
N LYS A 133 21.34 -9.02 -5.24
CA LYS A 133 21.81 -10.27 -5.85
C LYS A 133 20.65 -11.19 -6.29
N TYR A 134 19.59 -11.26 -5.50
CA TYR A 134 18.43 -12.11 -5.78
C TYR A 134 17.27 -11.34 -6.43
N ASP A 135 17.50 -10.08 -6.79
CA ASP A 135 16.54 -9.20 -7.48
C ASP A 135 15.12 -9.21 -6.85
N VAL A 136 15.08 -9.10 -5.51
CA VAL A 136 13.83 -9.10 -4.74
C VAL A 136 13.11 -7.77 -4.94
N THR A 137 11.92 -7.84 -5.51
CA THR A 137 11.06 -6.67 -5.73
C THR A 137 10.06 -6.50 -4.58
N TYR A 138 9.43 -5.33 -4.54
CA TYR A 138 8.33 -5.07 -3.60
C TYR A 138 7.13 -6.01 -3.88
N ASP A 139 6.86 -6.32 -5.14
CA ASP A 139 5.76 -7.21 -5.50
C ASP A 139 6.01 -8.64 -5.05
N ASP A 140 7.27 -9.12 -5.14
CA ASP A 140 7.64 -10.43 -4.58
C ASP A 140 7.36 -10.50 -3.07
N ILE A 141 7.63 -9.39 -2.35
CA ILE A 141 7.35 -9.32 -0.90
C ILE A 141 5.84 -9.35 -0.63
N LEU A 142 5.05 -8.65 -1.44
CA LEU A 142 3.59 -8.66 -1.30
C LEU A 142 3.02 -10.05 -1.57
N GLU A 143 3.48 -10.74 -2.62
CA GLU A 143 3.04 -12.11 -2.91
C GLU A 143 3.39 -13.08 -1.78
N VAL A 144 4.61 -12.97 -1.22
CA VAL A 144 5.03 -13.78 -0.07
C VAL A 144 4.15 -13.47 1.15
N LEU A 145 3.89 -12.20 1.44
CA LEU A 145 3.03 -11.81 2.56
C LEU A 145 1.60 -12.34 2.39
N GLU A 146 1.05 -12.21 1.19
CA GLU A 146 -0.27 -12.73 0.82
C GLU A 146 -0.36 -14.23 1.09
N GLN A 147 0.60 -15.00 0.56
CA GLN A 147 0.66 -16.45 0.74
C GLN A 147 0.81 -16.85 2.22
N LEU A 148 1.60 -16.11 3.00
CA LEU A 148 1.77 -16.37 4.44
C LEU A 148 0.48 -16.15 5.21
N ILE A 149 -0.27 -15.10 4.90
CA ILE A 149 -1.57 -14.83 5.53
C ILE A 149 -2.58 -15.93 5.15
N VAL A 150 -2.63 -16.31 3.88
CA VAL A 150 -3.48 -17.40 3.41
C VAL A 150 -3.16 -18.70 4.14
N GLN A 151 -1.89 -19.05 4.26
CA GLN A 151 -1.44 -20.24 5.00
C GLN A 151 -1.81 -20.14 6.49
N TYR A 152 -1.59 -19.00 7.14
CA TYR A 152 -1.96 -18.79 8.53
C TYR A 152 -3.45 -19.02 8.74
N ASN A 153 -4.29 -18.41 7.91
CA ASN A 153 -5.73 -18.50 8.01
C ASN A 153 -6.29 -19.91 7.79
N ASN A 154 -5.55 -20.75 7.06
CA ASN A 154 -5.94 -22.14 6.74
C ASN A 154 -5.10 -23.19 7.49
N SER A 155 -4.24 -22.80 8.42
CA SER A 155 -3.47 -23.73 9.24
C SER A 155 -4.18 -23.99 10.58
N PRO A 156 -4.22 -25.23 11.06
CA PRO A 156 -4.74 -25.53 12.40
C PRO A 156 -3.93 -24.86 13.51
N HIS A 157 -4.58 -24.35 14.53
CA HIS A 157 -3.98 -23.75 15.70
C HIS A 157 -4.39 -24.48 16.99
N GLU A 158 -3.43 -24.84 17.81
CA GLU A 158 -3.67 -25.53 19.07
C GLU A 158 -4.61 -24.72 20.00
N SER A 159 -4.44 -23.39 20.06
CA SER A 159 -5.29 -22.48 20.83
C SER A 159 -6.73 -22.38 20.31
N LEU A 160 -7.03 -22.91 19.13
CA LEU A 160 -8.35 -22.99 18.51
C LEU A 160 -8.86 -24.43 18.42
N TYR A 161 -8.40 -25.30 19.33
CA TYR A 161 -8.76 -26.74 19.35
C TYR A 161 -8.46 -27.43 18.00
N ASN A 162 -7.33 -27.08 17.38
CA ASN A 162 -6.89 -27.54 16.06
C ASN A 162 -7.83 -27.13 14.91
N ASN A 163 -8.74 -26.19 15.12
CA ASN A 163 -9.42 -25.52 14.01
C ASN A 163 -8.50 -24.49 13.36
N THR A 164 -8.74 -24.22 12.07
CA THR A 164 -8.12 -23.06 11.43
C THR A 164 -8.82 -21.78 11.86
N PRO A 165 -8.15 -20.60 11.79
CA PRO A 165 -8.80 -19.32 12.07
C PRO A 165 -10.11 -19.10 11.29
N LEU A 166 -10.15 -19.49 10.01
CA LEU A 166 -11.37 -19.38 9.19
C LEU A 166 -12.48 -20.32 9.67
N GLN A 167 -12.15 -21.57 9.98
CA GLN A 167 -13.14 -22.54 10.51
C GLN A 167 -13.69 -22.07 11.86
N GLU A 168 -12.85 -21.57 12.75
CA GLU A 168 -13.31 -21.05 14.04
C GLU A 168 -14.16 -19.79 13.90
N MET A 169 -13.84 -18.90 12.97
CA MET A 169 -14.66 -17.73 12.67
C MET A 169 -16.03 -18.15 12.13
N GLU A 170 -16.06 -19.05 11.16
CA GLU A 170 -17.30 -19.59 10.57
C GLU A 170 -18.15 -20.28 11.63
N ARG A 171 -17.54 -21.10 12.49
CA ARG A 171 -18.21 -21.76 13.62
C ARG A 171 -18.86 -20.76 14.57
N LYS A 172 -18.14 -19.69 14.94
CA LYS A 172 -18.70 -18.65 15.83
C LYS A 172 -19.89 -17.94 15.22
N ILE A 173 -19.88 -17.72 13.93
CA ILE A 173 -21.00 -17.08 13.21
C ILE A 173 -22.20 -18.03 13.14
N LYS A 174 -22.00 -19.29 12.71
CA LYS A 174 -23.08 -20.25 12.46
C LYS A 174 -23.66 -20.88 13.73
N GLU A 175 -22.79 -21.26 14.67
CA GLU A 175 -23.22 -21.97 15.87
C GLU A 175 -23.59 -21.04 17.02
N TYR A 176 -22.88 -19.89 17.17
CA TYR A 176 -23.09 -18.97 18.28
C TYR A 176 -23.84 -17.70 17.89
N GLY A 177 -24.23 -17.56 16.64
CA GLY A 177 -24.97 -16.39 16.16
C GLY A 177 -24.18 -15.08 16.24
N MET A 178 -22.86 -15.14 16.25
CA MET A 178 -21.99 -13.96 16.30
C MET A 178 -21.90 -13.26 14.94
N VAL A 179 -23.04 -12.86 14.41
CA VAL A 179 -23.13 -12.21 13.10
C VAL A 179 -22.67 -10.76 13.22
N PRO A 180 -21.64 -10.32 12.47
CA PRO A 180 -21.19 -8.94 12.52
C PRO A 180 -22.20 -8.00 11.87
N THR A 181 -22.14 -6.72 12.22
CA THR A 181 -22.89 -5.66 11.53
C THR A 181 -22.34 -5.50 10.12
N ILE A 182 -23.17 -5.61 9.10
CA ILE A 182 -22.77 -5.45 7.69
C ILE A 182 -23.01 -4.00 7.25
N ALA A 183 -22.04 -3.42 6.56
CA ALA A 183 -22.10 -2.06 6.07
C ALA A 183 -23.21 -1.91 4.99
N SER A 184 -24.09 -0.91 5.12
CA SER A 184 -25.02 -0.54 4.07
C SER A 184 -24.29 -0.01 2.82
N GLU A 185 -24.97 0.04 1.67
CA GLU A 185 -24.39 0.58 0.42
C GLU A 185 -23.84 2.00 0.58
N ARG A 186 -24.57 2.86 1.32
CA ARG A 186 -24.09 4.19 1.65
C ARG A 186 -22.78 4.13 2.44
N LYS A 187 -22.74 3.29 3.46
CA LYS A 187 -21.57 3.11 4.32
C LYS A 187 -20.38 2.56 3.53
N ILE A 188 -20.60 1.64 2.61
CA ILE A 188 -19.55 1.12 1.71
C ILE A 188 -18.93 2.25 0.87
N LYS A 189 -19.75 3.17 0.34
CA LYS A 189 -19.24 4.34 -0.40
C LYS A 189 -18.40 5.27 0.49
N GLU A 190 -18.79 5.46 1.75
CA GLU A 190 -18.02 6.23 2.73
C GLU A 190 -16.70 5.52 3.09
N VAL A 191 -16.72 4.19 3.30
CA VAL A 191 -15.54 3.37 3.58
C VAL A 191 -14.55 3.37 2.41
N LYS A 192 -15.02 3.31 1.16
CA LYS A 192 -14.15 3.44 -0.03
C LYS A 192 -13.37 4.76 -0.08
N LYS A 193 -13.88 5.80 0.57
CA LYS A 193 -13.21 7.11 0.69
C LYS A 193 -12.62 7.35 2.08
N LEU A 194 -12.42 6.30 2.87
CA LEU A 194 -11.96 6.44 4.27
C LEU A 194 -10.61 7.13 4.39
N MET A 195 -9.70 6.93 3.44
CA MET A 195 -8.40 7.61 3.41
C MET A 195 -8.49 9.07 2.97
N TYR A 196 -9.54 9.46 2.26
CA TYR A 196 -9.66 10.82 1.75
C TYR A 196 -9.73 11.81 2.90
N HIS A 197 -9.17 12.99 2.71
CA HIS A 197 -9.24 14.05 3.69
C HIS A 197 -9.73 15.35 3.05
N THR A 198 -10.28 16.20 3.87
CA THR A 198 -10.83 17.49 3.43
C THR A 198 -9.87 18.63 3.76
N VAL A 199 -9.78 19.58 2.83
CA VAL A 199 -9.03 20.83 3.03
C VAL A 199 -9.85 21.97 2.43
N THR A 200 -10.10 23.01 3.22
CA THR A 200 -10.76 24.21 2.71
C THR A 200 -9.74 25.16 2.08
N ARG A 201 -10.06 25.66 0.90
CA ARG A 201 -9.24 26.60 0.14
C ARG A 201 -10.10 27.66 -0.50
N ARG A 202 -9.53 28.86 -0.65
CA ARG A 202 -10.19 29.98 -1.32
C ARG A 202 -9.95 29.94 -2.83
N VAL A 203 -10.96 30.26 -3.61
CA VAL A 203 -10.84 30.41 -5.08
C VAL A 203 -10.07 31.68 -5.39
N CYS A 204 -9.01 31.52 -6.17
CA CYS A 204 -8.11 32.60 -6.62
C CYS A 204 -8.29 32.86 -8.14
N GLY A 205 -7.65 33.94 -8.64
CA GLY A 205 -7.69 34.32 -10.06
C GLY A 205 -8.62 35.46 -10.34
N GLY A 206 -9.30 35.44 -11.45
CA GLY A 206 -10.23 36.45 -11.93
C GLY A 206 -9.63 37.42 -12.96
N SER A 207 -10.50 38.16 -13.63
CA SER A 207 -10.15 39.07 -14.74
C SER A 207 -9.12 40.14 -14.35
N LYS A 208 -9.15 40.63 -13.09
CA LYS A 208 -8.17 41.61 -12.59
C LYS A 208 -6.72 41.08 -12.61
N ASN A 209 -6.52 39.76 -12.51
CA ASN A 209 -5.20 39.10 -12.48
C ASN A 209 -4.89 38.44 -13.81
N GLY A 210 -5.70 38.57 -14.85
CA GLY A 210 -5.52 37.89 -16.14
C GLY A 210 -5.55 36.36 -16.08
N LYS A 211 -6.03 35.79 -14.96
CA LYS A 211 -6.06 34.34 -14.75
C LYS A 211 -7.48 33.86 -14.55
N ARG A 212 -7.88 32.79 -15.21
CA ARG A 212 -9.16 32.13 -14.94
C ARG A 212 -9.22 31.64 -13.48
N PRO A 213 -10.41 31.58 -12.86
CA PRO A 213 -10.56 31.07 -11.50
C PRO A 213 -9.92 29.70 -11.31
N TYR A 214 -9.23 29.50 -10.19
CA TYR A 214 -8.57 28.26 -9.81
C TYR A 214 -8.46 28.14 -8.29
N ILE A 215 -8.20 26.94 -7.82
CA ILE A 215 -7.90 26.67 -6.40
C ILE A 215 -6.43 26.24 -6.30
N SER A 216 -5.67 26.86 -5.40
CA SER A 216 -4.27 26.49 -5.15
C SER A 216 -4.19 25.45 -4.04
N PHE A 217 -3.56 24.31 -4.34
CA PHE A 217 -3.24 23.28 -3.35
C PHE A 217 -1.90 22.61 -3.69
N MET A 218 -1.01 22.51 -2.71
CA MET A 218 0.30 21.83 -2.84
C MET A 218 1.09 22.27 -4.09
N ASN A 219 1.23 23.58 -4.30
CA ASN A 219 1.93 24.18 -5.44
C ASN A 219 1.37 23.80 -6.81
N ALA A 220 0.10 23.41 -6.88
CA ALA A 220 -0.64 23.21 -8.13
C ALA A 220 -1.90 24.05 -8.15
N GLN A 221 -2.34 24.44 -9.35
CA GLN A 221 -3.59 25.11 -9.59
C GLN A 221 -4.60 24.09 -10.10
N TYR A 222 -5.72 23.96 -9.39
CA TYR A 222 -6.79 23.03 -9.73
C TYR A 222 -7.97 23.78 -10.32
N ARG A 223 -8.55 23.26 -11.38
CA ARG A 223 -9.73 23.81 -12.04
C ARG A 223 -10.48 22.76 -12.84
N ASN A 224 -11.70 23.06 -13.18
CA ASN A 224 -12.51 22.43 -14.21
C ASN A 224 -13.21 23.52 -15.01
N ASP A 225 -13.99 23.17 -16.01
CA ASP A 225 -14.69 24.13 -16.86
C ASP A 225 -15.71 24.96 -16.08
N LEU A 226 -16.44 24.35 -15.12
CA LEU A 226 -17.40 25.04 -14.28
C LEU A 226 -16.75 26.15 -13.46
N LEU A 227 -15.64 25.86 -12.78
CA LEU A 227 -14.92 26.83 -11.96
C LEU A 227 -14.24 27.91 -12.83
N ALA A 228 -13.69 27.50 -13.98
CA ALA A 228 -12.93 28.39 -14.87
C ALA A 228 -13.80 29.36 -15.67
N SER A 229 -15.06 29.01 -15.93
CA SER A 229 -15.99 29.81 -16.74
C SER A 229 -16.73 30.88 -15.95
N SER A 230 -16.75 30.82 -14.63
CA SER A 230 -17.56 31.72 -13.79
C SER A 230 -16.76 32.35 -12.66
N ASN A 231 -16.95 33.67 -12.50
CA ASN A 231 -16.39 34.41 -11.35
C ASN A 231 -17.24 34.32 -10.09
N ILE A 232 -18.36 33.59 -10.09
CA ILE A 232 -19.30 33.47 -8.97
C ILE A 232 -18.63 32.94 -7.69
N TYR A 233 -17.63 32.08 -7.88
CA TYR A 233 -16.90 31.43 -6.78
C TYR A 233 -15.64 32.19 -6.34
N LEU A 234 -15.24 33.26 -7.02
CA LEU A 234 -14.06 34.04 -6.64
C LEU A 234 -14.11 34.50 -5.20
N GLY A 235 -13.02 34.28 -4.47
CA GLY A 235 -12.89 34.64 -3.06
C GLY A 235 -13.68 33.75 -2.10
N LYS A 236 -14.57 32.89 -2.58
CA LYS A 236 -15.31 31.94 -1.74
C LYS A 236 -14.41 30.77 -1.30
N GLU A 237 -14.74 30.21 -0.15
CA GLU A 237 -14.11 29.01 0.37
C GLU A 237 -14.77 27.76 -0.21
N ILE A 238 -13.95 26.87 -0.71
CA ILE A 238 -14.35 25.59 -1.29
C ILE A 238 -13.66 24.47 -0.52
N THR A 239 -14.42 23.45 -0.17
CA THR A 239 -13.91 22.22 0.45
C THR A 239 -13.44 21.27 -0.62
N LEU A 240 -12.17 20.89 -0.57
CA LEU A 240 -11.56 19.89 -1.41
C LEU A 240 -11.57 18.55 -0.68
N LEU A 241 -12.06 17.51 -1.32
CA LEU A 241 -11.90 16.12 -0.88
C LEU A 241 -10.77 15.50 -1.68
N ILE A 242 -9.71 15.11 -0.99
CA ILE A 242 -8.41 14.75 -1.56
C ILE A 242 -8.17 13.27 -1.34
N ASN A 243 -7.89 12.55 -2.44
CA ASN A 243 -7.34 11.22 -2.39
C ASN A 243 -5.82 11.30 -2.14
N PRO A 244 -5.29 10.76 -1.02
CA PRO A 244 -3.86 10.82 -0.75
C PRO A 244 -3.01 9.97 -1.72
N ASP A 245 -3.62 9.01 -2.44
CA ASP A 245 -2.91 8.16 -3.40
C ASP A 245 -2.81 8.80 -4.79
N ASP A 246 -3.72 9.71 -5.12
CA ASP A 246 -3.66 10.45 -6.37
C ASP A 246 -4.14 11.89 -6.17
N VAL A 247 -3.20 12.81 -6.18
CA VAL A 247 -3.46 14.26 -6.10
C VAL A 247 -3.41 14.95 -7.45
N SER A 248 -3.47 14.22 -8.55
CA SER A 248 -3.64 14.81 -9.89
C SER A 248 -5.01 15.44 -10.06
N THR A 249 -6.00 14.90 -9.34
CA THR A 249 -7.38 15.40 -9.27
C THR A 249 -7.86 15.51 -7.84
N VAL A 250 -8.86 16.39 -7.59
CA VAL A 250 -9.54 16.54 -6.31
C VAL A 250 -11.03 16.75 -6.55
N GLU A 251 -11.89 16.27 -5.63
CA GLU A 251 -13.32 16.60 -5.66
C GLU A 251 -13.56 17.90 -4.90
N ALA A 252 -14.42 18.76 -5.41
CA ALA A 252 -14.67 20.06 -4.83
C ALA A 252 -16.16 20.25 -4.46
N PHE A 253 -16.38 20.90 -3.31
CA PHE A 253 -17.71 21.16 -2.76
C PHE A 253 -17.78 22.59 -2.23
N THR A 254 -18.89 23.25 -2.45
CA THR A 254 -19.21 24.55 -1.83
C THR A 254 -19.48 24.40 -0.34
N ALA A 255 -19.58 25.49 0.39
CA ALA A 255 -19.82 25.49 1.84
C ALA A 255 -21.17 24.84 2.22
N ASP A 256 -22.16 24.91 1.33
CA ASP A 256 -23.47 24.26 1.48
C ASP A 256 -23.48 22.78 1.09
N GLY A 257 -22.32 22.21 0.69
CA GLY A 257 -22.18 20.81 0.30
C GLY A 257 -22.51 20.52 -1.17
N THR A 258 -22.82 21.54 -1.98
CA THR A 258 -23.06 21.35 -3.42
C THR A 258 -21.77 20.95 -4.12
N ALA A 259 -21.82 19.85 -4.90
CA ALA A 259 -20.65 19.36 -5.63
C ALA A 259 -20.32 20.27 -6.82
N LEU A 260 -19.09 20.75 -6.88
CA LEU A 260 -18.53 21.45 -8.04
C LEU A 260 -17.85 20.48 -9.02
N GLY A 261 -17.87 19.18 -8.71
CA GLY A 261 -17.25 18.12 -9.50
C GLY A 261 -15.74 17.97 -9.26
N THR A 262 -15.10 17.25 -10.14
CA THR A 262 -13.68 16.97 -10.08
C THR A 262 -12.89 18.13 -10.70
N LEU A 263 -11.92 18.64 -9.93
CA LEU A 263 -10.93 19.60 -10.40
C LEU A 263 -9.64 18.87 -10.75
N ARG A 264 -8.98 19.25 -11.83
CA ARG A 264 -7.70 18.69 -12.26
C ARG A 264 -6.58 19.70 -12.04
N ALA A 265 -5.43 19.22 -11.59
CA ALA A 265 -4.22 20.04 -11.48
C ALA A 265 -3.77 20.51 -12.87
N ASN A 266 -3.13 21.65 -12.95
CA ASN A 266 -2.56 22.16 -14.19
C ASN A 266 -1.25 21.46 -14.57
N GLY A 267 -0.96 21.40 -15.89
CA GLY A 267 0.27 20.87 -16.45
C GLY A 267 0.48 19.38 -16.13
N GLU A 268 1.73 18.99 -16.02
CA GLU A 268 2.15 17.61 -15.77
C GLU A 268 1.53 17.02 -14.48
N ARG A 269 1.32 17.87 -13.45
CA ARG A 269 0.71 17.46 -12.18
C ARG A 269 -0.73 16.96 -12.31
N GLY A 270 -1.42 17.29 -13.37
CA GLY A 270 -2.75 16.79 -13.70
C GLY A 270 -2.75 15.66 -14.72
N GLN A 271 -1.65 15.44 -15.42
CA GLN A 271 -1.51 14.39 -16.44
C GLN A 271 -1.00 13.09 -15.84
N LYS A 272 -0.09 13.19 -14.85
CA LYS A 272 0.53 12.05 -14.21
C LYS A 272 -0.10 11.83 -12.83
N SER A 273 -0.53 10.59 -12.56
CA SER A 273 -0.97 10.18 -11.22
C SER A 273 0.22 10.16 -10.27
N HIS A 274 0.06 10.67 -9.08
CA HIS A 274 1.08 10.64 -8.02
C HIS A 274 0.45 10.93 -6.66
N SER A 275 1.02 10.32 -5.62
CA SER A 275 0.52 10.44 -4.26
C SER A 275 0.81 11.81 -3.61
N LEU A 276 0.14 12.07 -2.51
CA LEU A 276 0.41 13.23 -1.66
C LEU A 276 1.86 13.23 -1.14
N LYS A 277 2.41 12.05 -0.81
CA LYS A 277 3.81 11.89 -0.38
C LYS A 277 4.77 12.25 -1.51
N SER A 278 4.53 11.75 -2.71
CA SER A 278 5.33 12.08 -3.90
C SER A 278 5.25 13.57 -4.25
N ARG A 279 4.06 14.18 -4.16
CA ARG A 279 3.89 15.63 -4.35
C ARG A 279 4.71 16.45 -3.34
N GLN A 280 4.76 16.03 -2.07
CA GLN A 280 5.57 16.69 -1.05
C GLN A 280 7.06 16.60 -1.39
N ALA A 281 7.55 15.41 -1.79
CA ALA A 281 8.94 15.20 -2.17
C ALA A 281 9.32 16.03 -3.41
N ILE A 282 8.46 16.07 -4.44
CA ILE A 282 8.67 16.90 -5.64
C ILE A 282 8.74 18.39 -5.28
N ASN A 283 7.84 18.88 -4.43
CA ASN A 283 7.85 20.27 -4.00
C ASN A 283 9.09 20.62 -3.17
N GLN A 284 9.55 19.69 -2.32
CA GLN A 284 10.78 19.85 -1.56
C GLN A 284 12.01 19.90 -2.48
N TYR A 285 12.08 18.99 -3.45
CA TYR A 285 13.13 18.98 -4.47
C TYR A 285 13.18 20.31 -5.24
N ALA A 286 12.03 20.76 -5.74
CA ALA A 286 11.94 22.03 -6.45
C ALA A 286 12.42 23.21 -5.59
N LYS A 287 12.05 23.27 -4.32
CA LYS A 287 12.49 24.30 -3.38
C LYS A 287 14.01 24.26 -3.14
N GLN A 288 14.59 23.07 -2.93
CA GLN A 288 16.02 22.89 -2.66
C GLN A 288 16.88 23.29 -3.87
N ASN A 289 16.42 23.01 -5.08
CA ASN A 289 17.14 23.33 -6.30
C ASN A 289 16.78 24.71 -6.86
N ARG A 290 16.07 25.54 -6.09
CA ARG A 290 15.59 26.89 -6.50
C ARG A 290 14.86 26.90 -7.83
N LEU A 291 14.17 25.80 -8.11
CA LEU A 291 13.41 25.65 -9.33
C LEU A 291 12.11 26.45 -9.19
N ASP A 292 11.99 27.53 -9.96
CA ASP A 292 10.75 28.29 -9.98
C ASP A 292 9.65 27.47 -10.65
N ASN A 293 8.47 27.40 -10.00
CA ASN A 293 7.30 26.69 -10.54
C ASN A 293 6.81 27.25 -11.89
N GLN A 294 7.25 28.45 -12.27
CA GLN A 294 6.96 29.06 -13.57
C GLN A 294 7.92 28.66 -14.66
N THR A 295 9.17 28.32 -14.30
CA THR A 295 10.25 28.00 -15.23
C THR A 295 10.28 26.51 -15.61
N ILE A 296 9.74 25.63 -14.77
CA ILE A 296 9.70 24.18 -15.02
C ILE A 296 8.27 23.73 -15.31
N SER A 297 8.02 23.46 -16.58
CA SER A 297 6.75 22.90 -17.05
C SER A 297 6.56 21.42 -16.61
N THR A 298 7.64 20.72 -16.25
CA THR A 298 7.69 19.27 -15.99
C THR A 298 8.39 18.91 -14.68
N PRO A 299 7.87 19.35 -13.50
CA PRO A 299 8.53 19.13 -12.22
C PRO A 299 8.58 17.67 -11.76
N ILE A 300 7.62 16.85 -12.20
CA ILE A 300 7.59 15.41 -11.89
C ILE A 300 8.69 14.71 -12.68
N THR A 301 8.74 14.95 -13.97
CA THR A 301 9.79 14.37 -14.86
C THR A 301 11.19 14.78 -14.41
N ALA A 302 11.40 16.04 -14.04
CA ALA A 302 12.70 16.49 -13.53
C ALA A 302 13.11 15.77 -12.24
N TYR A 303 12.16 15.54 -11.35
CA TYR A 303 12.41 14.79 -10.12
C TYR A 303 12.66 13.31 -10.41
N GLU A 304 11.90 12.69 -11.31
CA GLU A 304 12.06 11.30 -11.75
C GLU A 304 13.47 11.09 -12.35
N GLN A 305 13.89 11.94 -13.29
CA GLN A 305 15.24 11.88 -13.87
C GLN A 305 16.36 11.99 -12.85
N GLU A 306 16.21 12.88 -11.87
CA GLU A 306 17.21 13.01 -10.80
C GLU A 306 17.25 11.76 -9.90
N LEU A 307 16.11 11.17 -9.58
CA LEU A 307 16.06 9.91 -8.84
C LEU A 307 16.70 8.76 -9.61
N GLU A 308 16.43 8.66 -10.92
CA GLU A 308 17.04 7.65 -11.80
C GLU A 308 18.55 7.80 -11.89
N ARG A 309 19.04 9.04 -12.01
CA ARG A 309 20.47 9.34 -12.01
C ARG A 309 21.15 8.90 -10.71
N ARG A 310 20.46 9.00 -9.57
CA ARG A 310 21.00 8.62 -8.24
C ARG A 310 20.74 7.16 -7.89
N ALA A 311 19.78 6.50 -8.52
CA ALA A 311 19.36 5.13 -8.21
C ALA A 311 20.52 4.11 -8.17
N PRO A 312 21.52 4.15 -9.07
CA PRO A 312 22.66 3.22 -9.03
C PRO A 312 23.50 3.33 -7.76
N TYR A 313 23.54 4.53 -7.14
CA TYR A 313 24.41 4.85 -6.01
C TYR A 313 23.63 4.97 -4.68
N SER A 314 22.32 5.01 -4.72
CA SER A 314 21.46 5.25 -3.55
C SER A 314 20.23 4.35 -3.58
N LYS A 315 20.21 3.36 -2.69
CA LYS A 315 19.03 2.48 -2.49
C LYS A 315 17.76 3.29 -2.20
N ARG A 316 17.88 4.34 -1.38
CA ARG A 316 16.75 5.22 -1.03
C ARG A 316 16.16 5.90 -2.27
N ASP A 317 17.02 6.43 -3.15
CA ASP A 317 16.57 7.14 -4.34
C ASP A 317 16.01 6.14 -5.37
N ARG A 318 16.58 4.94 -5.48
CA ARG A 318 16.01 3.83 -6.27
C ARG A 318 14.59 3.48 -5.79
N THR A 319 14.39 3.29 -4.48
CA THR A 319 13.04 3.00 -3.93
C THR A 319 12.05 4.12 -4.23
N LYS A 320 12.47 5.39 -4.14
CA LYS A 320 11.60 6.52 -4.48
C LYS A 320 11.25 6.56 -5.97
N ALA A 321 12.21 6.26 -6.85
CA ALA A 321 11.98 6.16 -8.27
C ALA A 321 10.96 5.07 -8.59
N ASP A 322 11.11 3.89 -7.97
CA ASP A 322 10.17 2.78 -8.17
C ASP A 322 8.76 3.10 -7.66
N ILE A 323 8.64 3.78 -6.51
CA ILE A 323 7.33 4.25 -6.02
C ILE A 323 6.68 5.20 -7.02
N LEU A 324 7.41 6.21 -7.50
CA LEU A 324 6.88 7.20 -8.44
C LEU A 324 6.45 6.54 -9.75
N ARG A 325 7.25 5.63 -10.29
CA ARG A 325 6.93 4.87 -11.50
C ARG A 325 5.67 4.01 -11.35
N ARG A 326 5.49 3.36 -10.20
CA ARG A 326 4.26 2.61 -9.91
C ARG A 326 3.03 3.50 -9.84
N GLU A 327 3.15 4.66 -9.18
CA GLU A 327 2.06 5.63 -9.12
C GLU A 327 1.63 6.12 -10.51
N GLU A 328 2.56 6.19 -11.46
CA GLU A 328 2.30 6.51 -12.87
C GLU A 328 1.86 5.30 -13.71
N GLY A 329 1.82 4.09 -13.16
CA GLY A 329 1.54 2.85 -13.88
C GLY A 329 2.66 2.40 -14.82
N LYS A 330 3.90 2.87 -14.59
CA LYS A 330 5.09 2.47 -15.35
C LYS A 330 5.77 1.27 -14.69
N GLN A 331 6.54 0.52 -15.50
CA GLN A 331 7.42 -0.52 -14.95
C GLN A 331 8.48 0.08 -14.03
N THR A 332 8.70 -0.58 -12.89
CA THR A 332 9.75 -0.19 -11.95
C THR A 332 11.14 -0.44 -12.54
N LEU A 333 12.18 0.20 -11.98
CA LEU A 333 13.57 -0.05 -12.38
C LEU A 333 13.97 -1.50 -12.13
N ALA A 334 13.48 -2.10 -11.07
CA ALA A 334 13.72 -3.49 -10.75
C ALA A 334 13.11 -4.46 -11.78
N GLU A 335 11.87 -4.21 -12.21
CA GLU A 335 11.21 -4.99 -13.26
C GLU A 335 11.90 -4.85 -14.62
N GLN A 336 12.35 -3.65 -14.98
CA GLN A 336 13.14 -3.43 -16.19
C GLN A 336 14.44 -4.24 -16.16
N HIS A 337 15.16 -4.21 -15.03
CA HIS A 337 16.40 -4.96 -14.88
C HIS A 337 16.19 -6.47 -15.03
N LYS A 338 15.08 -7.03 -14.51
CA LYS A 338 14.72 -8.44 -14.71
C LYS A 338 14.47 -8.80 -16.17
N GLN A 339 13.88 -7.91 -16.96
CA GLN A 339 13.64 -8.15 -18.38
C GLN A 339 14.95 -8.23 -19.16
N TYR A 340 15.90 -7.33 -18.88
CA TYR A 340 17.22 -7.37 -19.53
C TYR A 340 18.03 -8.63 -19.19
N GLN A 341 17.84 -9.21 -18.00
CA GLN A 341 18.51 -10.47 -17.65
C GLN A 341 17.82 -11.71 -18.25
N LYS A 342 16.56 -11.59 -18.69
CA LYS A 342 15.81 -12.70 -19.34
C LYS A 342 15.97 -12.72 -20.86
N GLU A 343 16.44 -11.66 -21.48
CA GLU A 343 16.78 -11.68 -22.90
C GLU A 343 18.08 -12.49 -23.04
N PRO A 344 18.06 -13.65 -23.72
CA PRO A 344 19.27 -14.43 -23.92
C PRO A 344 20.23 -13.63 -24.79
N ASP A 345 21.50 -13.60 -24.37
CA ASP A 345 22.60 -13.10 -25.18
C ASP A 345 22.53 -13.83 -26.55
N PRO A 346 22.50 -13.13 -27.70
CA PRO A 346 22.24 -13.73 -29.01
C PRO A 346 23.38 -14.58 -29.56
N ALA A 347 24.19 -15.18 -28.71
CA ALA A 347 25.25 -16.09 -29.13
C ALA A 347 25.56 -17.11 -28.06
N ILE A 348 24.78 -18.17 -27.97
CA ILE A 348 25.28 -19.55 -27.70
C ILE A 348 24.14 -20.51 -28.09
N ASP A 349 24.29 -21.05 -29.28
CA ASP A 349 23.59 -22.24 -29.77
C ASP A 349 24.13 -23.47 -29.02
N THR A 350 23.35 -24.05 -28.13
CA THR A 350 23.61 -25.41 -27.64
C THR A 350 22.29 -26.10 -27.34
N ASP A 351 21.95 -26.97 -28.25
CA ASP A 351 21.01 -28.07 -28.04
C ASP A 351 21.23 -28.76 -26.70
N GLN A 352 20.32 -28.59 -25.79
CA GLN A 352 19.91 -29.62 -24.83
C GLN A 352 18.56 -29.22 -24.18
N LYS A 353 17.49 -29.65 -24.81
CA LYS A 353 16.18 -29.80 -24.14
C LYS A 353 16.29 -30.94 -23.15
N THR A 354 16.58 -30.66 -21.91
CA THR A 354 16.30 -31.60 -20.81
C THR A 354 14.92 -31.25 -20.24
N ASN A 355 14.01 -32.18 -20.45
CA ASN A 355 12.72 -32.24 -19.77
C ASN A 355 12.96 -32.27 -18.24
N ILE A 356 12.76 -31.15 -17.55
CA ILE A 356 12.67 -31.16 -16.11
C ILE A 356 11.17 -31.13 -15.79
N GLU A 357 10.63 -32.31 -15.48
CA GLU A 357 9.38 -32.40 -14.72
C GLU A 357 9.57 -31.59 -13.44
N LYS A 358 8.86 -30.46 -13.35
CA LYS A 358 8.82 -29.66 -12.13
C LYS A 358 8.13 -30.46 -11.05
N THR A 359 8.91 -31.12 -10.21
CA THR A 359 8.43 -31.75 -8.99
C THR A 359 7.88 -30.64 -8.07
N MET A 360 6.57 -30.60 -7.85
CA MET A 360 5.97 -29.73 -6.88
C MET A 360 6.47 -30.10 -5.49
N LEU A 361 7.16 -29.18 -4.83
CA LEU A 361 7.63 -29.37 -3.46
C LEU A 361 6.42 -29.45 -2.52
N SER A 362 6.43 -30.45 -1.64
CA SER A 362 5.41 -30.58 -0.60
C SER A 362 5.58 -29.51 0.48
N ALA A 363 4.53 -29.27 1.27
CA ALA A 363 4.58 -28.34 2.41
C ALA A 363 5.66 -28.76 3.45
N GLU A 364 6.06 -30.04 3.48
CA GLU A 364 7.14 -30.55 4.34
C GLU A 364 8.51 -30.24 3.76
N ASP A 365 8.69 -30.35 2.45
CA ASP A 365 9.95 -30.03 1.80
C ASP A 365 10.34 -28.57 2.00
N VAL A 366 9.36 -27.66 1.94
CA VAL A 366 9.56 -26.22 2.16
C VAL A 366 10.00 -25.90 3.59
N LYS A 367 9.60 -26.70 4.61
CA LYS A 367 10.00 -26.48 6.01
C LYS A 367 11.49 -26.65 6.26
N HIS A 368 12.17 -27.47 5.46
CA HIS A 368 13.56 -27.83 5.66
C HIS A 368 14.53 -27.14 4.69
N MET A 369 14.02 -26.37 3.73
CA MET A 369 14.85 -25.64 2.77
C MET A 369 15.56 -24.44 3.42
N SER A 370 16.80 -24.20 3.00
CA SER A 370 17.47 -22.95 3.35
C SER A 370 16.81 -21.76 2.68
N ALA A 371 17.00 -20.53 3.23
CA ALA A 371 16.48 -19.31 2.63
C ALA A 371 16.99 -19.09 1.19
N GLU A 372 18.22 -19.53 0.90
CA GLU A 372 18.81 -19.41 -0.43
C GLU A 372 18.20 -20.41 -1.42
N ASP A 373 17.97 -21.64 -0.99
CA ASP A 373 17.38 -22.68 -1.84
C ASP A 373 15.90 -22.40 -2.13
N MET A 374 15.15 -21.94 -1.12
CA MET A 374 13.77 -21.50 -1.30
C MET A 374 13.68 -20.35 -2.29
N TRP A 375 14.59 -19.38 -2.21
CA TRP A 375 14.57 -18.25 -3.12
C TRP A 375 14.99 -18.61 -4.54
N LYS A 376 15.96 -19.52 -4.71
CA LYS A 376 16.30 -20.07 -6.03
C LYS A 376 15.11 -20.82 -6.65
N TYR A 377 14.41 -21.64 -5.86
CA TYR A 377 13.19 -22.32 -6.29
C TYR A 377 12.11 -21.34 -6.75
N ILE A 378 11.82 -20.29 -5.95
CA ILE A 378 10.86 -19.24 -6.28
C ILE A 378 11.20 -18.55 -7.61
N LYS A 379 12.48 -18.29 -7.86
CA LYS A 379 12.95 -17.63 -9.09
C LYS A 379 13.16 -18.56 -10.26
N GLY A 380 13.05 -19.88 -10.07
CA GLY A 380 13.30 -20.87 -11.11
C GLY A 380 14.76 -20.90 -11.59
N VAL A 381 15.68 -20.51 -10.72
CA VAL A 381 17.14 -20.54 -10.96
C VAL A 381 17.71 -21.73 -10.20
N ASN A 382 18.31 -22.70 -10.92
CA ASN A 382 19.06 -23.82 -10.33
C ASN A 382 20.41 -23.40 -9.76
#